data_f574ddee3819fe098b866a8097265227
#
_entry.id   f574ddee3819fe098b866a8097265227
#
_cell.length_a   1.000
_cell.length_b   1.000
_cell.length_c   1.000
_cell.angle_alpha   90.00
_cell.angle_beta   90.00
_cell.angle_gamma   90.00
#
_symmetry.space_group_name_H-M   'P 1'
#
loop_
_entity.id
_entity.type
_entity.pdbx_description
1 polymer ?
#
loop_
_entity_poly.entity_id
_entity_poly.type
_entity_poly.pdbx_seq_one_letter_code
_entity_poly.pdbx_strand_id
1 'polypeptide(L)'
;MEEIQQRAFGPIFTQFKGKPKEAIKFLREQQKGECIASLHRDDIGDIDIVWGEVTDPVKHRGYGLSHIIDKHEAEIKQLGFEIEDFVPIVVQFGELAEKKSDDKKITLESNMFRVIIQKKWNGKDKTFLLSAFDLRKKPR
;
A
#
# COMPACT_ATOMS: atom_id res chain seq x y z
N MET A 1 -0.08 21.34 15.74
CA MET A 1 0.86 20.47 16.41
C MET A 1 1.29 19.36 15.49
N GLU A 2 2.58 19.16 15.44
CA GLU A 2 3.12 18.12 14.56
C GLU A 2 2.65 16.73 14.94
N GLU A 3 2.48 16.52 16.24
CA GLU A 3 2.06 15.20 16.70
C GLU A 3 0.69 14.81 16.15
N ILE A 4 -0.21 15.76 16.05
CA ILE A 4 -1.53 15.49 15.50
C ILE A 4 -1.43 15.06 14.06
N GLN A 5 -0.59 15.74 13.27
CA GLN A 5 -0.42 15.39 11.86
C GLN A 5 0.26 14.04 11.70
N GLN A 6 1.24 13.75 12.57
CA GLN A 6 1.94 12.48 12.50
C GLN A 6 1.05 11.31 12.85
N ARG A 7 -0.05 11.58 13.55
CA ARG A 7 -0.98 10.54 13.95
C ARG A 7 -2.16 10.38 13.01
N ALA A 8 -2.06 10.95 11.83
CA ALA A 8 -3.14 10.81 10.86
C ALA A 8 -3.46 9.34 10.58
N PHE A 9 -2.46 8.46 10.66
CA PHE A 9 -2.63 7.04 10.43
C PHE A 9 -2.44 6.21 11.69
N GLY A 10 -2.35 6.86 12.85
CA GLY A 10 -2.15 6.19 14.12
C GLY A 10 -0.69 6.18 14.54
N PRO A 11 -0.26 5.21 15.35
CA PRO A 11 1.13 5.15 15.81
C PRO A 11 2.11 5.03 14.65
N ILE A 12 3.28 5.62 14.83
CA ILE A 12 4.34 5.59 13.83
C ILE A 12 5.42 4.61 14.27
N PHE A 13 5.69 3.63 13.41
CA PHE A 13 6.70 2.61 13.67
C PHE A 13 7.87 2.81 12.72
N THR A 14 9.06 2.99 13.26
CA THR A 14 10.23 3.30 12.45
C THR A 14 11.22 2.13 12.33
N GLN A 15 10.94 1.02 13.01
CA GLN A 15 11.88 -0.10 13.05
C GLN A 15 11.84 -0.98 11.81
N PHE A 16 10.94 -0.71 10.88
CA PHE A 16 10.79 -1.55 9.69
C PHE A 16 11.27 -0.87 8.40
N LYS A 17 12.16 0.09 8.52
CA LYS A 17 12.69 0.75 7.34
C LYS A 17 13.39 -0.27 6.45
N GLY A 18 12.97 -0.35 5.20
CA GLY A 18 13.53 -1.31 4.25
C GLY A 18 13.14 -2.75 4.52
N LYS A 19 12.12 -2.98 5.37
CA LYS A 19 11.68 -4.33 5.73
C LYS A 19 10.19 -4.47 5.47
N PRO A 20 9.77 -4.46 4.20
CA PRO A 20 8.33 -4.41 3.90
C PRO A 20 7.57 -5.65 4.33
N LYS A 21 8.17 -6.82 4.22
CA LYS A 21 7.47 -8.05 4.59
C LYS A 21 7.18 -8.07 6.08
N GLU A 22 8.17 -7.71 6.88
CA GLU A 22 8.00 -7.65 8.33
C GLU A 22 7.01 -6.56 8.72
N ALA A 23 7.05 -5.42 8.00
CA ALA A 23 6.12 -4.33 8.27
C ALA A 23 4.68 -4.75 8.03
N ILE A 24 4.41 -5.46 6.93
CA ILE A 24 3.06 -5.91 6.63
C ILE A 24 2.57 -6.88 7.69
N LYS A 25 3.41 -7.82 8.10
CA LYS A 25 3.03 -8.77 9.14
C LYS A 25 2.75 -8.07 10.45
N PHE A 26 3.57 -7.09 10.80
CA PHE A 26 3.41 -6.34 12.04
C PHE A 26 2.09 -5.56 12.04
N LEU A 27 1.79 -4.89 10.93
CA LEU A 27 0.56 -4.12 10.84
C LEU A 27 -0.69 -5.00 10.87
N ARG A 28 -0.60 -6.22 10.32
CA ARG A 28 -1.70 -7.17 10.45
C ARG A 28 -2.04 -7.45 11.90
N GLU A 29 -1.01 -7.56 12.74
CA GLU A 29 -1.21 -7.84 14.15
C GLU A 29 -1.72 -6.63 14.90
N GLN A 30 -1.15 -5.47 14.61
CA GLN A 30 -1.49 -4.24 15.33
C GLN A 30 -2.81 -3.65 14.91
N GLN A 31 -3.13 -3.75 13.60
CA GLN A 31 -4.33 -3.20 13.00
C GLN A 31 -4.47 -1.70 13.24
N LYS A 32 -3.33 -1.02 13.22
CA LYS A 32 -3.28 0.44 13.35
C LYS A 32 -1.87 0.92 13.02
N GLY A 33 -1.78 2.18 12.63
CA GLY A 33 -0.49 2.83 12.50
C GLY A 33 0.11 2.75 11.12
N GLU A 34 1.38 3.11 11.06
CA GLU A 34 2.13 3.12 9.81
C GLU A 34 3.57 2.74 10.06
N CYS A 35 4.15 2.06 9.07
CA CYS A 35 5.56 1.70 9.09
C CYS A 35 6.28 2.58 8.08
N ILE A 36 7.14 3.46 8.58
CA ILE A 36 7.78 4.50 7.78
C ILE A 36 8.87 3.90 6.92
N ALA A 37 8.90 4.30 5.63
CA ALA A 37 9.97 3.96 4.70
C ALA A 37 10.22 2.46 4.59
N SER A 38 9.15 1.66 4.70
CA SER A 38 9.27 0.20 4.63
C SER A 38 9.56 -0.27 3.22
N LEU A 39 9.07 0.47 2.23
CA LEU A 39 9.31 0.18 0.82
C LEU A 39 10.17 1.29 0.24
N HIS A 40 10.84 0.99 -0.87
CA HIS A 40 11.67 1.97 -1.56
C HIS A 40 11.72 1.63 -3.04
N ARG A 41 11.72 2.69 -3.85
CA ARG A 41 11.92 2.57 -5.29
C ARG A 41 12.69 3.80 -5.73
N ASP A 42 13.74 3.60 -6.52
CA ASP A 42 14.66 4.68 -6.82
C ASP A 42 13.99 5.89 -7.47
N ASP A 43 13.01 5.66 -8.33
CA ASP A 43 12.34 6.76 -9.03
C ASP A 43 11.22 7.40 -8.21
N ILE A 44 10.87 6.83 -7.06
CA ILE A 44 9.82 7.36 -6.20
C ILE A 44 10.37 7.81 -4.85
N GLY A 45 11.33 7.05 -4.32
CA GLY A 45 11.87 7.27 -2.99
C GLY A 45 11.25 6.32 -1.98
N ASP A 46 11.28 6.72 -0.73
CA ASP A 46 10.73 5.91 0.35
C ASP A 46 9.21 5.90 0.31
N ILE A 47 8.63 4.74 0.59
CA ILE A 47 7.19 4.55 0.57
C ILE A 47 6.79 3.92 1.90
N ASP A 48 5.82 4.55 2.56
CA ASP A 48 5.33 4.05 3.84
C ASP A 48 4.24 3.02 3.63
N ILE A 49 4.08 2.12 4.59
CA ILE A 49 2.95 1.18 4.60
C ILE A 49 2.07 1.59 5.77
N VAL A 50 0.83 1.97 5.47
CA VAL A 50 -0.12 2.37 6.49
C VAL A 50 -1.18 1.29 6.65
N TRP A 51 -1.68 1.10 7.86
CA TRP A 51 -2.83 0.20 8.06
C TRP A 51 -4.04 0.74 7.34
N GLY A 52 -4.28 2.05 7.45
CA GLY A 52 -5.38 2.69 6.77
C GLY A 52 -6.72 2.38 7.37
N GLU A 53 -7.73 2.36 6.51
CA GLU A 53 -9.09 2.23 6.99
C GLU A 53 -9.98 1.65 5.90
N VAL A 54 -10.91 0.79 6.31
CA VAL A 54 -12.01 0.34 5.45
C VAL A 54 -13.17 1.30 5.74
N THR A 55 -13.42 2.23 4.81
CA THR A 55 -14.41 3.27 5.02
C THR A 55 -15.82 2.80 4.68
N ASP A 56 -15.95 1.78 3.82
CA ASP A 56 -17.25 1.22 3.45
C ASP A 56 -17.06 -0.27 3.20
N PRO A 57 -17.31 -1.12 4.21
CA PRO A 57 -17.09 -2.56 4.03
C PRO A 57 -18.04 -3.23 3.04
N VAL A 58 -19.22 -2.65 2.84
CA VAL A 58 -20.16 -3.21 1.89
C VAL A 58 -19.67 -3.02 0.46
N LYS A 59 -19.17 -1.83 0.15
CA LYS A 59 -18.67 -1.50 -1.19
C LYS A 59 -17.17 -1.70 -1.32
N HIS A 60 -16.52 -2.20 -0.28
CA HIS A 60 -15.07 -2.46 -0.26
C HIS A 60 -14.26 -1.22 -0.62
N ARG A 61 -14.58 -0.10 0.02
CA ARG A 61 -13.85 1.15 -0.16
C ARG A 61 -12.95 1.39 1.03
N GLY A 62 -11.85 2.07 0.77
CA GLY A 62 -10.90 2.37 1.82
C GLY A 62 -9.52 2.60 1.25
N TYR A 63 -8.53 2.54 2.11
CA TYR A 63 -7.15 2.74 1.70
C TYR A 63 -6.22 2.01 2.66
N GLY A 64 -4.98 1.76 2.18
CA GLY A 64 -3.95 1.14 2.98
C GLY A 64 -4.08 -0.36 3.07
N LEU A 65 -3.31 -0.94 3.97
CA LEU A 65 -3.21 -2.39 4.08
C LEU A 65 -4.55 -3.03 4.46
N SER A 66 -5.31 -2.39 5.35
CA SER A 66 -6.62 -2.93 5.75
C SER A 66 -7.55 -3.07 4.56
N HIS A 67 -7.52 -2.09 3.65
CA HIS A 67 -8.33 -2.14 2.44
C HIS A 67 -7.88 -3.28 1.51
N ILE A 68 -6.58 -3.46 1.37
CA ILE A 68 -6.06 -4.53 0.52
C ILE A 68 -6.50 -5.89 1.06
N ILE A 69 -6.42 -6.07 2.36
CA ILE A 69 -6.83 -7.33 2.97
C ILE A 69 -8.33 -7.54 2.80
N ASP A 70 -9.12 -6.50 3.08
CA ASP A 70 -10.58 -6.62 3.02
C ASP A 70 -11.06 -6.97 1.61
N LYS A 71 -10.48 -6.32 0.59
CA LYS A 71 -11.02 -6.44 -0.76
C LYS A 71 -10.31 -7.51 -1.59
N HIS A 72 -9.02 -7.71 -1.39
CA HIS A 72 -8.22 -8.44 -2.37
C HIS A 72 -7.49 -9.66 -1.83
N GLU A 73 -7.43 -9.86 -0.51
CA GLU A 73 -6.61 -10.93 0.02
C GLU A 73 -7.06 -12.31 -0.45
N ALA A 74 -8.37 -12.54 -0.49
CA ALA A 74 -8.87 -13.86 -0.88
C ALA A 74 -8.47 -14.20 -2.31
N GLU A 75 -8.60 -13.25 -3.24
CA GLU A 75 -8.22 -13.52 -4.62
C GLU A 75 -6.72 -13.71 -4.77
N ILE A 76 -5.93 -12.98 -3.99
CA ILE A 76 -4.48 -13.10 -4.04
C ILE A 76 -4.04 -14.48 -3.53
N LYS A 77 -4.66 -14.96 -2.46
CA LYS A 77 -4.34 -16.28 -1.93
C LYS A 77 -4.75 -17.39 -2.87
N GLN A 78 -5.84 -17.22 -3.60
CA GLN A 78 -6.26 -18.21 -4.58
C GLN A 78 -5.22 -18.38 -5.69
N LEU A 79 -4.43 -17.36 -5.95
CA LEU A 79 -3.38 -17.42 -6.95
C LEU A 79 -2.08 -17.99 -6.39
N GLY A 80 -2.05 -18.31 -5.10
CA GLY A 80 -0.86 -18.87 -4.47
C GLY A 80 0.10 -17.83 -3.94
N PHE A 81 -0.36 -16.62 -3.73
CA PHE A 81 0.50 -15.52 -3.27
C PHE A 81 0.04 -14.97 -1.93
N GLU A 82 0.96 -14.36 -1.21
CA GLU A 82 0.68 -13.60 -0.01
C GLU A 82 0.93 -12.12 -0.29
N ILE A 83 0.15 -11.26 0.37
CA ILE A 83 0.30 -9.81 0.18
C ILE A 83 1.73 -9.38 0.51
N GLU A 84 2.26 -9.88 1.62
CA GLU A 84 3.60 -9.48 2.07
C GLU A 84 4.69 -9.94 1.12
N ASP A 85 4.43 -10.90 0.26
CA ASP A 85 5.40 -11.38 -0.70
C ASP A 85 5.34 -10.62 -2.02
N PHE A 86 4.13 -10.38 -2.56
CA PHE A 86 4.07 -9.80 -3.90
C PHE A 86 4.18 -8.28 -3.90
N VAL A 87 3.71 -7.59 -2.85
CA VAL A 87 3.74 -6.14 -2.83
C VAL A 87 5.17 -5.60 -2.93
N PRO A 88 6.13 -6.10 -2.14
CA PRO A 88 7.50 -5.59 -2.29
C PRO A 88 8.07 -5.86 -3.67
N ILE A 89 7.75 -6.99 -4.27
CA ILE A 89 8.28 -7.34 -5.59
C ILE A 89 7.72 -6.39 -6.65
N VAL A 90 6.42 -6.14 -6.63
CA VAL A 90 5.81 -5.24 -7.62
C VAL A 90 6.31 -3.82 -7.43
N VAL A 91 6.46 -3.37 -6.19
CA VAL A 91 6.96 -2.02 -5.95
C VAL A 91 8.37 -1.87 -6.52
N GLN A 92 9.22 -2.86 -6.33
CA GLN A 92 10.61 -2.74 -6.77
C GLN A 92 10.79 -3.00 -8.26
N PHE A 93 10.09 -3.98 -8.80
CA PHE A 93 10.34 -4.44 -10.17
C PHE A 93 9.19 -4.17 -11.14
N GLY A 94 8.05 -3.71 -10.65
CA GLY A 94 6.93 -3.39 -11.53
C GLY A 94 7.23 -2.20 -12.41
N GLU A 95 6.50 -2.08 -13.50
CA GLU A 95 6.66 -0.99 -14.43
C GLU A 95 5.77 0.18 -14.05
N LEU A 96 6.31 1.38 -14.20
CA LEU A 96 5.55 2.59 -13.95
C LEU A 96 4.57 2.80 -15.11
N ALA A 97 3.28 2.80 -14.79
CA ALA A 97 2.23 3.04 -15.80
C ALA A 97 1.96 4.52 -15.85
N GLU A 98 2.72 5.24 -16.68
CA GLU A 98 2.66 6.70 -16.71
C GLU A 98 1.28 7.23 -17.06
N LYS A 99 0.58 6.56 -17.98
CA LYS A 99 -0.75 7.02 -18.36
C LYS A 99 -1.79 6.85 -17.27
N LYS A 100 -1.47 6.05 -16.26
CA LYS A 100 -2.36 5.82 -15.13
C LYS A 100 -1.85 6.49 -13.87
N SER A 101 -0.82 7.32 -14.01
CA SER A 101 -0.20 8.02 -12.89
C SER A 101 -0.38 9.51 -13.05
N ASP A 102 -0.43 10.22 -11.93
CA ASP A 102 -0.50 11.67 -11.95
C ASP A 102 0.27 12.23 -10.75
N ASP A 103 0.05 13.50 -10.41
CA ASP A 103 0.78 14.12 -9.32
C ASP A 103 0.30 13.67 -7.94
N LYS A 104 -0.79 12.91 -7.88
CA LYS A 104 -1.34 12.41 -6.63
C LYS A 104 -1.14 10.92 -6.46
N LYS A 105 -1.07 10.17 -7.55
CA LYS A 105 -1.01 8.71 -7.50
C LYS A 105 -0.02 8.17 -8.51
N ILE A 106 0.64 7.10 -8.15
CA ILE A 106 1.53 6.36 -9.03
C ILE A 106 0.99 4.94 -9.15
N THR A 107 0.91 4.45 -10.37
CA THR A 107 0.47 3.09 -10.65
C THR A 107 1.66 2.27 -11.12
N LEU A 108 1.91 1.15 -10.43
CA LEU A 108 2.96 0.20 -10.79
C LEU A 108 2.29 -1.11 -11.20
N GLU A 109 2.79 -1.73 -12.26
CA GLU A 109 2.18 -2.95 -12.78
C GLU A 109 3.22 -4.02 -13.08
N SER A 110 2.85 -5.25 -12.78
CA SER A 110 3.51 -6.42 -13.28
C SER A 110 2.53 -7.16 -14.18
N ASN A 111 2.91 -8.37 -14.62
CA ASN A 111 2.01 -9.16 -15.47
C ASN A 111 0.72 -9.54 -14.77
N MET A 112 0.76 -9.69 -13.46
CA MET A 112 -0.37 -10.22 -12.70
C MET A 112 -0.98 -9.21 -11.75
N PHE A 113 -0.22 -8.23 -11.28
CA PHE A 113 -0.65 -7.39 -10.18
C PHE A 113 -0.47 -5.91 -10.48
N ARG A 114 -1.30 -5.11 -9.83
CA ARG A 114 -1.18 -3.65 -9.84
C ARG A 114 -1.04 -3.17 -8.41
N VAL A 115 -0.14 -2.19 -8.22
CA VAL A 115 0.04 -1.53 -6.93
C VAL A 115 -0.13 -0.04 -7.14
N ILE A 116 -0.93 0.57 -6.28
CA ILE A 116 -1.20 2.01 -6.33
C ILE A 116 -0.51 2.67 -5.14
N ILE A 117 0.28 3.69 -5.43
CA ILE A 117 0.98 4.49 -4.42
C ILE A 117 0.36 5.86 -4.38
N GLN A 118 -0.05 6.31 -3.21
CA GLN A 118 -0.59 7.65 -3.02
C GLN A 118 0.56 8.59 -2.67
N LYS A 119 0.57 9.79 -3.27
CA LYS A 119 1.65 10.76 -3.04
C LYS A 119 1.20 11.94 -2.18
N LYS A 120 -0.08 12.09 -1.95
CA LYS A 120 -0.63 13.21 -1.18
C LYS A 120 -1.65 12.72 -0.17
N TRP A 121 -1.72 13.40 0.94
CA TRP A 121 -2.75 13.14 1.94
C TRP A 121 -3.14 14.47 2.57
N ASN A 122 -4.41 14.83 2.41
CA ASN A 122 -4.94 16.10 2.93
C ASN A 122 -4.11 17.29 2.49
N GLY A 123 -3.69 17.28 1.22
CA GLY A 123 -2.95 18.40 0.64
C GLY A 123 -1.47 18.41 0.97
N LYS A 124 -0.98 17.42 1.69
CA LYS A 124 0.43 17.37 2.08
C LYS A 124 1.12 16.16 1.44
N ASP A 125 2.41 16.28 1.26
CA ASP A 125 3.19 15.19 0.71
C ASP A 125 3.22 14.02 1.68
N LYS A 126 2.82 12.86 1.18
CA LYS A 126 2.81 11.63 1.97
C LYS A 126 2.78 10.46 1.00
N THR A 127 3.87 9.75 0.88
CA THR A 127 3.98 8.65 -0.08
C THR A 127 3.73 7.33 0.65
N PHE A 128 2.63 6.67 0.29
CA PHE A 128 2.27 5.44 0.99
C PHE A 128 1.52 4.47 0.08
N LEU A 129 1.55 3.20 0.47
CA LEU A 129 0.84 2.14 -0.25
C LEU A 129 -0.66 2.34 -0.08
N LEU A 130 -1.34 2.62 -1.18
CA LEU A 130 -2.78 2.86 -1.16
C LEU A 130 -3.57 1.59 -1.40
N SER A 131 -3.21 0.81 -2.41
CA SER A 131 -3.93 -0.40 -2.76
C SER A 131 -3.05 -1.33 -3.59
N ALA A 132 -3.46 -2.59 -3.68
CA ALA A 132 -2.79 -3.60 -4.49
C ALA A 132 -3.80 -4.67 -4.85
N PHE A 133 -3.77 -5.14 -6.10
CA PHE A 133 -4.75 -6.13 -6.51
C PHE A 133 -4.30 -6.89 -7.76
N ASP A 134 -5.06 -7.94 -8.05
CA ASP A 134 -4.81 -8.88 -9.14
C ASP A 134 -5.43 -8.37 -10.44
N LEU A 135 -4.59 -8.14 -11.45
CA LEU A 135 -5.06 -7.65 -12.74
C LEU A 135 -5.86 -8.69 -13.51
N ARG A 136 -5.56 -9.98 -13.30
CA ARG A 136 -6.23 -11.03 -14.06
C ARG A 136 -7.71 -11.14 -13.71
N LYS A 137 -8.11 -10.60 -12.58
CA LYS A 137 -9.49 -10.66 -12.13
C LYS A 137 -10.31 -9.44 -12.56
N LYS A 138 -9.70 -8.54 -13.29
CA LYS A 138 -10.41 -7.33 -13.72
C LYS A 138 -11.59 -7.70 -14.62
N PRO A 139 -12.75 -7.13 -14.40
CA PRO A 139 -13.89 -7.35 -15.29
C PRO A 139 -13.60 -6.82 -16.70
N ARG A 140 -14.22 -7.46 -17.66
CA ARG A 140 -14.16 -6.97 -19.04
C ARG A 140 -15.03 -5.74 -19.21
#